data_6937b4c2dde9cbbd1d74d50473a9566e
#
_entry.id   6937b4c2dde9cbbd1d74d50473a9566e
#
_cell.length_a   1.000
_cell.length_b   1.000
_cell.length_c   1.000
_cell.angle_alpha   90.00
_cell.angle_beta   90.00
_cell.angle_gamma   90.00
#
_symmetry.space_group_name_H-M   'P 1'
#
loop_
_entity.id
_entity.type
_entity.pdbx_description
1 polymer ?
#
loop_
_entity_poly.entity_id
_entity_poly.type
_entity_poly.pdbx_seq_one_letter_code
_entity_poly.pdbx_strand_id
1 'polypeptide(L)'
;MSVTSVNQQLATELGLSYDRESGIVAGIYNGYHIAFIMQNNLRQIIVSVSTGTGQMPEKEVLKQAHKENKKVLSNPSVQGYRATYSIPSAISDKGKLERSAAAAAVLTEFLKANCLRDCSELSGRPDESSCYYVSGGLRFLTRDEYDTERNRAQSSFNEQNSKRGNPIAGIVGALIGSFAGLVVMVLIGQLGYVSPWTGLVMGVCVAKGYELLSGKFDTVGLVCSILIMVGMTYLGNQLDWAITIARAYEANVFDAFPVVNEVVKANELLPVYYRNLGLYYLATLIGAIPTLIGLLKHQQLLTVSYPIGPEAHESVVYVSSDDDTDSEDDE
;
A
#
# COMPACT_ATOMS: atom_id res chain seq x y z
N MET A 1 -9.95 20.72 -4.47
CA MET A 1 -9.35 20.48 -3.14
C MET A 1 -8.67 19.11 -3.14
N SER A 2 -7.62 18.93 -2.36
CA SER A 2 -7.00 17.61 -2.16
C SER A 2 -7.90 16.71 -1.30
N VAL A 3 -7.73 15.38 -1.38
CA VAL A 3 -8.45 14.41 -0.51
C VAL A 3 -8.27 14.75 0.97
N THR A 4 -7.10 15.21 1.34
CA THR A 4 -6.73 15.68 2.68
C THR A 4 -7.65 16.79 3.18
N SER A 5 -7.99 17.78 2.35
CA SER A 5 -8.84 18.91 2.74
C SER A 5 -10.30 18.47 2.99
N VAL A 6 -10.82 17.54 2.21
CA VAL A 6 -12.17 16.99 2.39
C VAL A 6 -12.27 16.16 3.68
N ASN A 7 -11.25 15.35 3.97
CA ASN A 7 -11.23 14.55 5.20
C ASN A 7 -11.12 15.43 6.46
N GLN A 8 -10.32 16.50 6.39
CA GLN A 8 -10.19 17.43 7.49
C GLN A 8 -11.50 18.20 7.77
N GLN A 9 -12.21 18.60 6.70
CA GLN A 9 -13.54 19.22 6.83
C GLN A 9 -14.58 18.24 7.41
N LEU A 10 -14.56 16.98 6.94
CA LEU A 10 -15.45 15.94 7.47
C LEU A 10 -15.22 15.70 8.96
N ALA A 11 -13.95 15.62 9.37
CA ALA A 11 -13.61 15.47 10.79
C ALA A 11 -14.17 16.64 11.63
N THR A 12 -13.99 17.88 11.17
CA THR A 12 -14.50 19.06 11.86
C THR A 12 -16.04 19.08 11.94
N GLU A 13 -16.72 18.74 10.83
CA GLU A 13 -18.19 18.75 10.76
C GLU A 13 -18.83 17.68 11.66
N LEU A 14 -18.21 16.51 11.76
CA LEU A 14 -18.73 15.40 12.57
C LEU A 14 -18.17 15.35 14.00
N GLY A 15 -17.24 16.24 14.36
CA GLY A 15 -16.56 16.21 15.66
C GLY A 15 -15.61 15.00 15.82
N LEU A 16 -15.06 14.51 14.70
CA LEU A 16 -14.14 13.38 14.66
C LEU A 16 -12.68 13.86 14.56
N SER A 17 -11.74 12.95 14.73
CA SER A 17 -10.32 13.20 14.56
C SER A 17 -9.87 12.81 13.15
N TYR A 18 -9.02 13.65 12.53
CA TYR A 18 -8.36 13.34 11.25
C TYR A 18 -6.90 12.96 11.50
N ASP A 19 -6.57 11.73 11.24
CA ASP A 19 -5.20 11.27 11.25
C ASP A 19 -4.51 11.54 9.90
N ARG A 20 -3.45 12.35 9.92
CA ARG A 20 -2.73 12.77 8.70
C ARG A 20 -1.86 11.67 8.11
N GLU A 21 -1.37 10.75 8.94
CA GLU A 21 -0.44 9.69 8.50
C GLU A 21 -1.19 8.60 7.72
N SER A 22 -2.29 8.11 8.26
CA SER A 22 -3.12 7.09 7.61
C SER A 22 -4.17 7.67 6.67
N GLY A 23 -4.50 8.97 6.80
CA GLY A 23 -5.60 9.60 6.06
C GLY A 23 -6.99 9.22 6.57
N ILE A 24 -7.09 8.57 7.73
CA ILE A 24 -8.32 8.09 8.35
C ILE A 24 -9.00 9.23 9.12
N VAL A 25 -10.32 9.29 9.02
CA VAL A 25 -11.16 10.11 9.90
C VAL A 25 -11.89 9.17 10.84
N ALA A 26 -11.66 9.25 12.16
CA ALA A 26 -12.29 8.35 13.11
C ALA A 26 -12.60 9.03 14.44
N GLY A 27 -13.52 8.44 15.19
CA GLY A 27 -13.93 8.88 16.52
C GLY A 27 -15.34 8.44 16.86
N ILE A 28 -15.91 9.05 17.89
CA ILE A 28 -17.24 8.74 18.37
C ILE A 28 -18.27 9.66 17.72
N TYR A 29 -19.28 9.08 17.09
CA TYR A 29 -20.44 9.78 16.54
C TYR A 29 -21.73 9.08 16.95
N ASN A 30 -22.65 9.80 17.57
CA ASN A 30 -23.91 9.27 18.10
C ASN A 30 -23.77 8.04 19.04
N GLY A 31 -22.64 7.93 19.76
CA GLY A 31 -22.35 6.82 20.68
C GLY A 31 -21.72 5.60 20.03
N TYR A 32 -21.27 5.70 18.77
CA TYR A 32 -20.54 4.62 18.06
C TYR A 32 -19.19 5.11 17.61
N HIS A 33 -18.17 4.26 17.74
CA HIS A 33 -16.90 4.47 17.06
C HIS A 33 -17.08 4.22 15.57
N ILE A 34 -16.91 5.26 14.78
CA ILE A 34 -16.97 5.18 13.32
C ILE A 34 -15.65 5.62 12.72
N ALA A 35 -15.35 5.07 11.57
CA ALA A 35 -14.18 5.52 10.81
C ALA A 35 -14.48 5.63 9.32
N PHE A 36 -13.86 6.62 8.69
CA PHE A 36 -13.89 6.79 7.23
C PHE A 36 -12.51 6.55 6.66
N ILE A 37 -12.43 5.65 5.69
CA ILE A 37 -11.22 5.43 4.89
C ILE A 37 -11.53 5.55 3.39
N MET A 38 -10.50 5.93 2.63
CA MET A 38 -10.55 5.93 1.18
C MET A 38 -9.82 4.71 0.67
N GLN A 39 -10.52 3.86 -0.06
CA GLN A 39 -9.95 2.69 -0.72
C GLN A 39 -10.43 2.61 -2.17
N ASN A 40 -9.51 2.46 -3.13
CA ASN A 40 -9.84 2.36 -4.56
C ASN A 40 -10.75 3.48 -5.08
N ASN A 41 -10.50 4.72 -4.69
CA ASN A 41 -11.33 5.91 -4.99
C ASN A 41 -12.75 5.87 -4.40
N LEU A 42 -13.10 4.87 -3.61
CA LEU A 42 -14.35 4.79 -2.88
C LEU A 42 -14.13 5.16 -1.42
N ARG A 43 -15.01 6.02 -0.91
CA ARG A 43 -15.05 6.30 0.52
C ARG A 43 -15.86 5.21 1.22
N GLN A 44 -15.33 4.72 2.33
CA GLN A 44 -15.96 3.70 3.13
C GLN A 44 -16.18 4.22 4.55
N ILE A 45 -17.32 3.88 5.12
CA ILE A 45 -17.60 4.02 6.56
C ILE A 45 -17.53 2.64 7.20
N ILE A 46 -16.84 2.56 8.33
CA ILE A 46 -16.57 1.32 9.05
C ILE A 46 -17.05 1.49 10.48
N VAL A 47 -17.66 0.44 10.98
CA VAL A 47 -18.12 0.32 12.38
C VAL A 47 -17.82 -1.09 12.89
N SER A 48 -17.70 -1.24 14.20
CA SER A 48 -17.67 -2.54 14.86
C SER A 48 -18.82 -2.61 15.86
N VAL A 49 -19.70 -3.59 15.68
CA VAL A 49 -20.95 -3.66 16.46
C VAL A 49 -21.28 -5.08 16.88
N SER A 50 -21.88 -5.20 18.07
CA SER A 50 -22.41 -6.43 18.63
C SER A 50 -23.89 -6.27 19.02
N THR A 51 -24.56 -7.38 19.27
CA THR A 51 -25.86 -7.37 19.94
C THR A 51 -25.71 -6.91 21.39
N GLY A 52 -26.80 -6.58 22.07
CA GLY A 52 -26.77 -6.22 23.50
C GLY A 52 -26.16 -7.30 24.41
N THR A 53 -26.07 -8.55 23.95
CA THR A 53 -25.43 -9.68 24.64
C THR A 53 -23.97 -9.93 24.23
N GLY A 54 -23.38 -9.07 23.42
CA GLY A 54 -21.99 -9.20 22.95
C GLY A 54 -21.79 -10.22 21.81
N GLN A 55 -22.86 -10.73 21.21
CA GLN A 55 -22.78 -11.68 20.09
C GLN A 55 -22.68 -10.92 18.77
N MET A 56 -22.13 -11.61 17.76
CA MET A 56 -22.07 -11.07 16.39
C MET A 56 -23.49 -10.83 15.85
N PRO A 57 -23.75 -9.66 15.28
CA PRO A 57 -25.04 -9.40 14.65
C PRO A 57 -25.20 -10.26 13.40
N GLU A 58 -26.43 -10.67 13.11
CA GLU A 58 -26.72 -11.36 11.86
C GLU A 58 -26.42 -10.46 10.66
N LYS A 59 -25.77 -11.04 9.65
CA LYS A 59 -25.41 -10.31 8.42
C LYS A 59 -26.61 -9.68 7.73
N GLU A 60 -27.77 -10.32 7.85
CA GLU A 60 -29.02 -9.82 7.24
C GLU A 60 -29.50 -8.53 7.91
N VAL A 61 -29.32 -8.38 9.23
CA VAL A 61 -29.62 -7.13 9.95
C VAL A 61 -28.75 -6.00 9.42
N LEU A 62 -27.44 -6.24 9.28
CA LEU A 62 -26.52 -5.22 8.74
C LEU A 62 -26.80 -4.89 7.27
N LYS A 63 -27.22 -5.85 6.46
CA LYS A 63 -27.68 -5.59 5.08
C LYS A 63 -28.97 -4.79 5.02
N GLN A 64 -29.80 -4.84 6.05
CA GLN A 64 -31.03 -4.05 6.11
C GLN A 64 -30.74 -2.54 6.09
N ALA A 65 -29.65 -2.09 6.75
CA ALA A 65 -29.21 -0.69 6.68
C ALA A 65 -29.05 -0.20 5.23
N HIS A 66 -28.45 -1.02 4.36
CA HIS A 66 -28.35 -0.72 2.94
C HIS A 66 -29.70 -0.76 2.24
N LYS A 67 -30.54 -1.77 2.52
CA LYS A 67 -31.85 -1.92 1.85
C LYS A 67 -32.74 -0.70 2.07
N GLU A 68 -32.71 -0.14 3.29
CA GLU A 68 -33.47 1.06 3.66
C GLU A 68 -32.82 2.35 3.11
N ASN A 69 -31.51 2.38 2.92
CA ASN A 69 -30.74 3.58 2.58
C ASN A 69 -29.82 3.40 1.36
N LYS A 70 -30.32 2.81 0.27
CA LYS A 70 -29.56 2.47 -0.96
C LYS A 70 -28.84 3.65 -1.61
N LYS A 71 -29.33 4.88 -1.40
CA LYS A 71 -28.72 6.10 -1.97
C LYS A 71 -27.50 6.58 -1.18
N VAL A 72 -27.31 6.12 0.06
CA VAL A 72 -26.32 6.61 0.99
C VAL A 72 -25.29 5.53 1.35
N LEU A 73 -25.74 4.28 1.51
CA LEU A 73 -24.91 3.15 1.90
C LEU A 73 -24.95 2.06 0.83
N SER A 74 -23.82 1.42 0.56
CA SER A 74 -23.76 0.20 -0.25
C SER A 74 -24.09 -1.04 0.58
N ASN A 75 -24.17 -2.21 -0.07
CA ASN A 75 -24.22 -3.49 0.62
C ASN A 75 -22.94 -3.69 1.45
N PRO A 76 -23.04 -4.02 2.76
CA PRO A 76 -21.87 -4.13 3.61
C PRO A 76 -21.01 -5.37 3.34
N SER A 77 -19.72 -5.19 3.48
CA SER A 77 -18.80 -6.29 3.76
C SER A 77 -18.75 -6.50 5.27
N VAL A 78 -19.09 -7.71 5.74
CA VAL A 78 -19.15 -8.04 7.16
C VAL A 78 -18.11 -9.10 7.49
N GLN A 79 -17.22 -8.79 8.42
CA GLN A 79 -16.17 -9.67 8.92
C GLN A 79 -16.20 -9.66 10.46
N GLY A 80 -16.73 -10.74 11.04
CA GLY A 80 -16.95 -10.78 12.49
C GLY A 80 -17.91 -9.69 12.95
N TYR A 81 -17.45 -8.85 13.86
CA TYR A 81 -18.18 -7.69 14.38
C TYR A 81 -18.07 -6.45 13.47
N ARG A 82 -17.09 -6.42 12.58
CA ARG A 82 -16.80 -5.29 11.70
C ARG A 82 -17.72 -5.28 10.49
N ALA A 83 -18.36 -4.15 10.25
CA ALA A 83 -19.14 -3.87 9.06
C ALA A 83 -18.56 -2.68 8.30
N THR A 84 -18.34 -2.85 7.00
CA THR A 84 -17.80 -1.83 6.09
C THR A 84 -18.79 -1.53 4.99
N TYR A 85 -19.22 -0.30 4.89
CA TYR A 85 -20.15 0.18 3.85
C TYR A 85 -19.40 1.14 2.94
N SER A 86 -19.50 0.95 1.63
CA SER A 86 -19.03 1.96 0.67
C SER A 86 -20.07 3.07 0.52
N ILE A 87 -19.59 4.30 0.42
CA ILE A 87 -20.44 5.48 0.21
C ILE A 87 -20.40 5.80 -1.28
N PRO A 88 -21.56 5.95 -1.95
CA PRO A 88 -21.62 6.30 -3.35
C PRO A 88 -20.81 7.57 -3.66
N SER A 89 -19.97 7.53 -4.69
CA SER A 89 -19.10 8.65 -5.04
C SER A 89 -19.91 9.89 -5.43
N ALA A 90 -19.35 11.07 -5.15
CA ALA A 90 -19.85 12.35 -5.62
C ALA A 90 -18.73 13.06 -6.42
N ILE A 91 -19.12 13.83 -7.43
CA ILE A 91 -18.17 14.54 -8.29
C ILE A 91 -17.58 15.75 -7.55
N SER A 92 -18.42 16.48 -6.80
CA SER A 92 -17.99 17.66 -6.04
C SER A 92 -17.50 17.30 -4.64
N ASP A 93 -16.54 18.06 -4.13
CA ASP A 93 -16.04 17.86 -2.77
C ASP A 93 -17.10 18.13 -1.71
N LYS A 94 -17.97 19.12 -1.93
CA LYS A 94 -19.16 19.38 -1.10
C LYS A 94 -20.09 18.16 -1.08
N GLY A 95 -20.37 17.56 -2.24
CA GLY A 95 -21.20 16.36 -2.31
C GLY A 95 -20.57 15.13 -1.65
N LYS A 96 -19.23 15.00 -1.65
CA LYS A 96 -18.51 13.94 -0.90
C LYS A 96 -18.71 14.13 0.61
N LEU A 97 -18.60 15.36 1.07
CA LEU A 97 -18.76 15.72 2.48
C LEU A 97 -20.20 15.41 2.94
N GLU A 98 -21.21 15.97 2.25
CA GLU A 98 -22.63 15.77 2.55
C GLU A 98 -23.02 14.28 2.58
N ARG A 99 -22.55 13.48 1.60
CA ARG A 99 -22.83 12.03 1.57
C ARG A 99 -22.15 11.28 2.70
N SER A 100 -20.94 11.67 3.09
CA SER A 100 -20.24 11.04 4.21
C SER A 100 -20.93 11.36 5.54
N ALA A 101 -21.35 12.60 5.75
CA ALA A 101 -22.10 13.00 6.93
C ALA A 101 -23.48 12.32 6.99
N ALA A 102 -24.20 12.25 5.87
CA ALA A 102 -25.44 11.51 5.78
C ALA A 102 -25.27 10.00 6.06
N ALA A 103 -24.17 9.40 5.60
CA ALA A 103 -23.85 8.00 5.87
C ALA A 103 -23.62 7.75 7.36
N ALA A 104 -22.89 8.64 8.06
CA ALA A 104 -22.70 8.53 9.50
C ALA A 104 -24.03 8.61 10.26
N ALA A 105 -24.85 9.61 9.95
CA ALA A 105 -26.14 9.82 10.62
C ALA A 105 -27.07 8.60 10.43
N VAL A 106 -27.29 8.22 9.17
CA VAL A 106 -28.21 7.12 8.82
C VAL A 106 -27.73 5.79 9.40
N LEU A 107 -26.43 5.50 9.35
CA LEU A 107 -25.88 4.24 9.87
C LEU A 107 -26.02 4.18 11.39
N THR A 108 -25.64 5.22 12.11
CA THR A 108 -25.71 5.23 13.58
C THR A 108 -27.14 5.22 14.10
N GLU A 109 -28.08 5.89 13.43
CA GLU A 109 -29.52 5.80 13.75
C GLU A 109 -30.04 4.37 13.54
N PHE A 110 -29.69 3.73 12.43
CA PHE A 110 -30.07 2.35 12.17
C PHE A 110 -29.52 1.39 13.23
N LEU A 111 -28.25 1.52 13.61
CA LEU A 111 -27.63 0.69 14.65
C LEU A 111 -28.36 0.84 15.99
N LYS A 112 -28.68 2.07 16.36
CA LYS A 112 -29.41 2.38 17.57
C LYS A 112 -30.84 1.79 17.57
N ALA A 113 -31.57 1.94 16.45
CA ALA A 113 -32.93 1.40 16.29
C ALA A 113 -32.95 -0.14 16.38
N ASN A 114 -31.86 -0.83 16.00
CA ASN A 114 -31.74 -2.29 16.07
C ASN A 114 -31.05 -2.77 17.37
N CYS A 115 -30.89 -1.90 18.37
CA CYS A 115 -30.25 -2.23 19.67
C CYS A 115 -28.86 -2.84 19.53
N LEU A 116 -28.13 -2.50 18.46
CA LEU A 116 -26.73 -2.88 18.29
C LEU A 116 -25.85 -1.92 19.12
N ARG A 117 -24.79 -2.45 19.71
CA ARG A 117 -23.86 -1.68 20.53
C ARG A 117 -22.50 -1.61 19.88
N ASP A 118 -21.81 -0.51 20.11
CA ASP A 118 -20.40 -0.36 19.79
C ASP A 118 -19.56 -1.42 20.50
N CYS A 119 -18.58 -2.03 19.85
CA CYS A 119 -17.81 -3.10 20.47
C CYS A 119 -16.41 -3.26 19.85
N SER A 120 -15.54 -3.98 20.58
CA SER A 120 -14.28 -4.46 20.02
C SER A 120 -14.53 -5.44 18.87
N GLU A 121 -13.76 -5.31 17.79
CA GLU A 121 -13.84 -6.21 16.64
C GLU A 121 -13.25 -7.61 16.91
N LEU A 122 -12.46 -7.80 17.99
CA LEU A 122 -11.88 -9.07 18.38
C LEU A 122 -12.78 -9.83 19.34
N SER A 123 -13.11 -9.25 20.48
CA SER A 123 -13.87 -9.93 21.53
C SER A 123 -15.37 -9.68 21.48
N GLY A 124 -15.82 -8.64 20.77
CA GLY A 124 -17.22 -8.21 20.80
C GLY A 124 -17.66 -7.55 22.11
N ARG A 125 -16.71 -7.21 23.01
CA ARG A 125 -17.02 -6.51 24.25
C ARG A 125 -17.69 -5.16 23.94
N PRO A 126 -18.91 -4.96 24.41
CA PRO A 126 -19.63 -3.71 24.14
C PRO A 126 -19.07 -2.54 24.95
N ASP A 127 -19.16 -1.33 24.36
CA ASP A 127 -18.91 -0.04 25.00
C ASP A 127 -17.49 0.21 25.56
N GLU A 128 -16.50 -0.63 25.19
CA GLU A 128 -15.10 -0.50 25.62
C GLU A 128 -14.12 -0.32 24.45
N SER A 129 -14.62 -0.14 23.23
CA SER A 129 -13.75 -0.03 22.07
C SER A 129 -13.24 1.38 21.84
N SER A 130 -12.08 1.49 21.20
CA SER A 130 -11.53 2.72 20.66
C SER A 130 -10.91 2.46 19.28
N CYS A 131 -10.64 3.53 18.54
CA CYS A 131 -10.04 3.45 17.22
C CYS A 131 -8.52 3.41 17.33
N TYR A 132 -7.91 2.39 16.78
CA TYR A 132 -6.44 2.24 16.74
C TYR A 132 -5.97 1.99 15.31
N TYR A 133 -4.78 2.49 15.00
CA TYR A 133 -4.02 2.08 13.83
C TYR A 133 -3.03 1.01 14.27
N VAL A 134 -3.14 -0.20 13.74
CA VAL A 134 -2.28 -1.33 14.13
C VAL A 134 -1.91 -2.12 12.88
N SER A 135 -0.62 -2.37 12.69
CA SER A 135 -0.10 -3.20 11.59
C SER A 135 -0.62 -2.80 10.20
N GLY A 136 -0.65 -1.50 9.92
CA GLY A 136 -1.04 -0.99 8.61
C GLY A 136 -2.55 -0.83 8.39
N GLY A 137 -3.39 -0.98 9.43
CA GLY A 137 -4.83 -0.88 9.31
C GLY A 137 -5.56 -0.33 10.52
N LEU A 138 -6.76 0.18 10.27
CA LEU A 138 -7.68 0.59 11.33
C LEU A 138 -8.23 -0.64 12.05
N ARG A 139 -8.26 -0.56 13.39
CA ARG A 139 -8.84 -1.57 14.28
C ARG A 139 -9.70 -0.89 15.34
N PHE A 140 -10.81 -1.57 15.73
CA PHE A 140 -11.63 -1.20 16.89
C PHE A 140 -11.33 -2.18 18.00
N LEU A 141 -10.59 -1.76 19.02
CA LEU A 141 -10.05 -2.64 20.06
C LEU A 141 -10.31 -2.05 21.43
N THR A 142 -10.35 -2.91 22.47
CA THR A 142 -10.16 -2.45 23.83
C THR A 142 -8.68 -2.14 24.08
N ARG A 143 -8.36 -1.44 25.16
CA ARG A 143 -6.97 -1.05 25.45
C ARG A 143 -6.05 -2.25 25.65
N ASP A 144 -6.50 -3.27 26.36
CA ASP A 144 -5.75 -4.52 26.57
C ASP A 144 -5.55 -5.33 25.29
N GLU A 145 -6.53 -5.33 24.41
CA GLU A 145 -6.40 -5.95 23.06
C GLU A 145 -5.40 -5.18 22.20
N TYR A 146 -5.47 -3.85 22.23
CA TYR A 146 -4.50 -3.00 21.54
C TYR A 146 -3.08 -3.26 22.01
N ASP A 147 -2.84 -3.28 23.32
CA ASP A 147 -1.51 -3.55 23.88
C ASP A 147 -1.02 -4.95 23.48
N THR A 148 -1.90 -5.94 23.46
CA THR A 148 -1.58 -7.30 23.03
C THR A 148 -1.23 -7.36 21.54
N GLU A 149 -2.05 -6.77 20.66
CA GLU A 149 -1.81 -6.74 19.22
C GLU A 149 -0.57 -5.92 18.85
N ARG A 150 -0.34 -4.81 19.55
CA ARG A 150 0.88 -4.00 19.41
C ARG A 150 2.13 -4.79 19.76
N ASN A 151 2.13 -5.49 20.92
CA ASN A 151 3.27 -6.30 21.35
C ASN A 151 3.51 -7.47 20.39
N ARG A 152 2.44 -8.09 19.87
CA ARG A 152 2.54 -9.14 18.86
C ARG A 152 3.13 -8.61 17.54
N ALA A 153 2.67 -7.45 17.07
CA ALA A 153 3.19 -6.80 15.88
C ALA A 153 4.68 -6.47 16.05
N GLN A 154 5.06 -5.93 17.20
CA GLN A 154 6.45 -5.60 17.53
C GLN A 154 7.33 -6.84 17.66
N SER A 155 6.86 -7.90 18.29
CA SER A 155 7.60 -9.17 18.38
C SER A 155 7.80 -9.81 17.01
N SER A 156 6.76 -9.82 16.16
CA SER A 156 6.86 -10.32 14.79
C SER A 156 7.85 -9.52 13.95
N PHE A 157 7.87 -8.20 14.11
CA PHE A 157 8.83 -7.31 13.45
C PHE A 157 10.27 -7.55 13.94
N ASN A 158 10.47 -7.65 15.25
CA ASN A 158 11.79 -7.93 15.84
C ASN A 158 12.29 -9.31 15.40
N GLU A 159 11.41 -10.31 15.32
CA GLU A 159 11.75 -11.65 14.84
C GLU A 159 12.10 -11.65 13.34
N GLN A 160 11.40 -10.85 12.55
CA GLN A 160 11.68 -10.67 11.13
C GLN A 160 12.96 -9.87 10.88
N ASN A 161 13.26 -8.86 11.71
CA ASN A 161 14.50 -8.08 11.66
C ASN A 161 15.70 -8.84 12.20
N SER A 162 15.53 -9.69 13.22
CA SER A 162 16.61 -10.53 13.77
C SER A 162 17.02 -11.66 12.81
N LYS A 163 16.14 -12.04 11.88
CA LYS A 163 16.55 -12.91 10.78
C LYS A 163 17.54 -12.13 9.93
N ARG A 164 18.83 -12.47 10.02
CA ARG A 164 19.86 -11.94 9.13
C ARG A 164 19.43 -12.23 7.70
N GLY A 165 18.96 -11.20 6.98
CA GLY A 165 18.73 -11.32 5.56
C GLY A 165 20.03 -11.73 4.88
N ASN A 166 19.96 -12.68 3.94
CA ASN A 166 21.12 -13.01 3.13
C ASN A 166 21.15 -12.09 1.90
N PRO A 167 21.92 -10.99 1.91
CA PRO A 167 21.94 -10.04 0.80
C PRO A 167 22.44 -10.68 -0.51
N ILE A 168 23.32 -11.68 -0.42
CA ILE A 168 23.82 -12.40 -1.60
C ILE A 168 22.69 -13.19 -2.26
N ALA A 169 21.89 -13.93 -1.46
CA ALA A 169 20.71 -14.62 -1.97
C ALA A 169 19.68 -13.61 -2.52
N GLY A 170 19.51 -12.46 -1.87
CA GLY A 170 18.67 -11.38 -2.36
C GLY A 170 19.08 -10.85 -3.73
N ILE A 171 20.38 -10.62 -3.97
CA ILE A 171 20.91 -10.20 -5.27
C ILE A 171 20.59 -11.25 -6.34
N VAL A 172 20.78 -12.54 -6.04
CA VAL A 172 20.43 -13.62 -6.97
C VAL A 172 18.93 -13.61 -7.27
N GLY A 173 18.09 -13.43 -6.26
CA GLY A 173 16.65 -13.31 -6.43
C GLY A 173 16.23 -12.10 -7.26
N ALA A 174 16.86 -10.95 -7.02
CA ALA A 174 16.65 -9.74 -7.81
C ALA A 174 17.05 -9.92 -9.28
N LEU A 175 18.17 -10.60 -9.54
CA LEU A 175 18.58 -10.94 -10.91
C LEU A 175 17.56 -11.86 -11.59
N ILE A 176 17.10 -12.91 -10.93
CA ILE A 176 16.07 -13.80 -11.49
C ILE A 176 14.77 -13.00 -11.77
N GLY A 177 14.32 -12.17 -10.82
CA GLY A 177 13.15 -11.31 -11.00
C GLY A 177 13.32 -10.31 -12.15
N SER A 178 14.55 -9.78 -12.34
CA SER A 178 14.83 -8.82 -13.41
C SER A 178 14.72 -9.43 -14.82
N PHE A 179 14.96 -10.72 -14.99
CA PHE A 179 14.71 -11.39 -16.27
C PHE A 179 13.25 -11.36 -16.68
N ALA A 180 12.31 -11.52 -15.74
CA ALA A 180 10.89 -11.40 -16.04
C ALA A 180 10.54 -9.97 -16.49
N GLY A 181 11.11 -8.96 -15.83
CA GLY A 181 10.97 -7.56 -16.23
C GLY A 181 11.57 -7.27 -17.61
N LEU A 182 12.75 -7.84 -17.90
CA LEU A 182 13.42 -7.73 -19.19
C LEU A 182 12.55 -8.29 -20.33
N VAL A 183 11.98 -9.47 -20.16
CA VAL A 183 11.09 -10.08 -21.16
C VAL A 183 9.91 -9.17 -21.48
N VAL A 184 9.26 -8.63 -20.45
CA VAL A 184 8.14 -7.69 -20.64
C VAL A 184 8.59 -6.42 -21.36
N MET A 185 9.76 -5.87 -20.99
CA MET A 185 10.34 -4.69 -21.63
C MET A 185 10.57 -4.91 -23.12
N VAL A 186 11.21 -6.02 -23.49
CA VAL A 186 11.50 -6.36 -24.88
C VAL A 186 10.22 -6.61 -25.68
N LEU A 187 9.25 -7.34 -25.11
CA LEU A 187 7.96 -7.58 -25.78
C LEU A 187 7.22 -6.28 -26.11
N ILE A 188 7.18 -5.33 -25.16
CA ILE A 188 6.54 -4.03 -25.36
C ILE A 188 7.35 -3.18 -26.34
N GLY A 189 8.68 -3.21 -26.28
CA GLY A 189 9.58 -2.53 -27.21
C GLY A 189 9.38 -2.98 -28.65
N GLN A 190 9.25 -4.29 -28.88
CA GLN A 190 8.97 -4.86 -30.21
C GLN A 190 7.60 -4.47 -30.80
N LEU A 191 6.67 -4.01 -29.96
CA LEU A 191 5.42 -3.41 -30.40
C LEU A 191 5.57 -1.92 -30.78
N GLY A 192 6.77 -1.35 -30.66
CA GLY A 192 7.07 0.05 -30.96
C GLY A 192 6.68 1.04 -29.88
N TYR A 193 6.40 0.57 -28.65
CA TYR A 193 6.01 1.41 -27.54
C TYR A 193 7.06 1.42 -26.42
N VAL A 194 7.28 2.59 -25.84
CA VAL A 194 7.96 2.74 -24.54
C VAL A 194 6.92 3.10 -23.50
N SER A 195 6.76 2.27 -22.47
CA SER A 195 5.70 2.44 -21.49
C SER A 195 6.24 2.44 -20.06
N PRO A 196 5.74 3.34 -19.19
CA PRO A 196 6.06 3.30 -17.75
C PRO A 196 5.67 1.99 -17.05
N TRP A 197 4.73 1.22 -17.64
CA TRP A 197 4.35 -0.10 -17.14
C TRP A 197 5.52 -1.09 -17.14
N THR A 198 6.46 -0.97 -18.09
CA THR A 198 7.67 -1.82 -18.12
C THR A 198 8.53 -1.60 -16.89
N GLY A 199 8.69 -0.32 -16.49
CA GLY A 199 9.42 0.04 -15.27
C GLY A 199 8.72 -0.44 -13.99
N LEU A 200 7.38 -0.34 -13.94
CA LEU A 200 6.59 -0.85 -12.82
C LEU A 200 6.78 -2.37 -12.67
N VAL A 201 6.63 -3.14 -13.74
CA VAL A 201 6.82 -4.60 -13.73
C VAL A 201 8.26 -4.94 -13.35
N MET A 202 9.26 -4.27 -13.93
CA MET A 202 10.67 -4.44 -13.58
C MET A 202 10.90 -4.19 -12.08
N GLY A 203 10.40 -3.07 -11.54
CA GLY A 203 10.53 -2.69 -10.13
C GLY A 203 9.92 -3.72 -9.19
N VAL A 204 8.69 -4.18 -9.47
CA VAL A 204 8.02 -5.20 -8.67
C VAL A 204 8.77 -6.53 -8.72
N CYS A 205 9.15 -7.00 -9.91
CA CYS A 205 9.82 -8.29 -10.08
C CYS A 205 11.20 -8.32 -9.41
N VAL A 206 11.98 -7.24 -9.53
CA VAL A 206 13.31 -7.14 -8.92
C VAL A 206 13.19 -7.07 -7.39
N ALA A 207 12.31 -6.22 -6.86
CA ALA A 207 12.14 -6.06 -5.42
C ALA A 207 11.56 -7.32 -4.75
N LYS A 208 10.56 -7.94 -5.36
CA LYS A 208 9.99 -9.21 -4.86
C LYS A 208 10.96 -10.38 -5.01
N GLY A 209 11.73 -10.43 -6.09
CA GLY A 209 12.80 -11.40 -6.25
C GLY A 209 13.84 -11.29 -5.13
N TYR A 210 14.29 -10.07 -4.83
CA TYR A 210 15.20 -9.82 -3.71
C TYR A 210 14.59 -10.27 -2.37
N GLU A 211 13.37 -9.82 -2.06
CA GLU A 211 12.67 -10.12 -0.81
C GLU A 211 12.50 -11.63 -0.59
N LEU A 212 12.11 -12.36 -1.64
CA LEU A 212 11.86 -13.81 -1.57
C LEU A 212 13.10 -14.61 -1.19
N LEU A 213 14.28 -14.25 -1.70
CA LEU A 213 15.50 -15.00 -1.43
C LEU A 213 16.32 -14.41 -0.28
N SER A 214 16.27 -13.10 -0.02
CA SER A 214 16.93 -12.50 1.14
C SER A 214 16.15 -12.69 2.45
N GLY A 215 14.82 -12.85 2.37
CA GLY A 215 13.91 -12.89 3.51
C GLY A 215 13.43 -11.52 3.97
N LYS A 216 14.01 -10.43 3.51
CA LYS A 216 13.56 -9.05 3.78
C LYS A 216 13.98 -8.10 2.66
N PHE A 217 13.23 -7.00 2.51
CA PHE A 217 13.60 -5.93 1.59
C PHE A 217 14.02 -4.70 2.41
N ASP A 218 15.30 -4.48 2.52
CA ASP A 218 15.93 -3.41 3.29
C ASP A 218 16.59 -2.34 2.40
N THR A 219 17.29 -1.38 3.00
CA THR A 219 18.02 -0.34 2.26
C THR A 219 19.07 -0.94 1.31
N VAL A 220 19.71 -2.04 1.71
CA VAL A 220 20.68 -2.76 0.85
C VAL A 220 19.94 -3.34 -0.35
N GLY A 221 18.78 -3.97 -0.12
CA GLY A 221 17.90 -4.48 -1.17
C GLY A 221 17.45 -3.40 -2.14
N LEU A 222 17.12 -2.20 -1.62
CA LEU A 222 16.77 -1.06 -2.46
C LEU A 222 17.92 -0.64 -3.38
N VAL A 223 19.13 -0.44 -2.84
CA VAL A 223 20.30 -0.02 -3.62
C VAL A 223 20.67 -1.08 -4.66
N CYS A 224 20.73 -2.36 -4.27
CA CYS A 224 21.00 -3.47 -5.19
C CYS A 224 19.94 -3.57 -6.29
N SER A 225 18.66 -3.40 -5.95
CA SER A 225 17.55 -3.41 -6.92
C SER A 225 17.70 -2.29 -7.95
N ILE A 226 18.05 -1.08 -7.54
CA ILE A 226 18.28 0.05 -8.45
C ILE A 226 19.44 -0.24 -9.39
N LEU A 227 20.56 -0.74 -8.89
CA LEU A 227 21.74 -1.08 -9.71
C LEU A 227 21.41 -2.17 -10.74
N ILE A 228 20.70 -3.22 -10.32
CA ILE A 228 20.26 -4.30 -11.21
C ILE A 228 19.31 -3.76 -12.28
N MET A 229 18.34 -2.91 -11.92
CA MET A 229 17.42 -2.30 -12.88
C MET A 229 18.14 -1.44 -13.92
N VAL A 230 19.15 -0.66 -13.51
CA VAL A 230 19.96 0.14 -14.45
C VAL A 230 20.67 -0.77 -15.45
N GLY A 231 21.33 -1.83 -14.99
CA GLY A 231 22.01 -2.79 -15.87
C GLY A 231 21.04 -3.52 -16.80
N MET A 232 19.91 -3.98 -16.27
CA MET A 232 18.90 -4.73 -17.04
C MET A 232 18.16 -3.86 -18.06
N THR A 233 17.95 -2.57 -17.77
CA THR A 233 17.38 -1.62 -18.74
C THR A 233 18.32 -1.42 -19.93
N TYR A 234 19.64 -1.32 -19.68
CA TYR A 234 20.64 -1.28 -20.74
C TYR A 234 20.61 -2.57 -21.58
N LEU A 235 20.65 -3.75 -20.93
CA LEU A 235 20.57 -5.04 -21.61
C LEU A 235 19.28 -5.19 -22.41
N GLY A 236 18.15 -4.70 -21.89
CA GLY A 236 16.86 -4.69 -22.60
C GLY A 236 16.89 -3.86 -23.87
N ASN A 237 17.48 -2.67 -23.83
CA ASN A 237 17.67 -1.85 -25.01
C ASN A 237 18.60 -2.53 -26.04
N GLN A 238 19.69 -3.13 -25.58
CA GLN A 238 20.60 -3.90 -26.45
C GLN A 238 19.88 -5.06 -27.13
N LEU A 239 19.08 -5.82 -26.38
CA LEU A 239 18.37 -6.97 -26.90
C LEU A 239 17.26 -6.56 -27.90
N ASP A 240 16.56 -5.45 -27.62
CA ASP A 240 15.56 -4.86 -28.51
C ASP A 240 16.16 -4.48 -29.87
N TRP A 241 17.32 -3.82 -29.86
CA TRP A 241 18.08 -3.51 -31.07
C TRP A 241 18.63 -4.77 -31.78
N ALA A 242 19.13 -5.75 -31.01
CA ALA A 242 19.60 -7.01 -31.58
C ALA A 242 18.50 -7.76 -32.33
N ILE A 243 17.29 -7.80 -31.79
CA ILE A 243 16.12 -8.40 -32.44
C ILE A 243 15.75 -7.64 -33.72
N THR A 244 15.80 -6.31 -33.66
CA THR A 244 15.51 -5.45 -34.82
C THR A 244 16.52 -5.69 -35.95
N ILE A 245 17.82 -5.74 -35.62
CA ILE A 245 18.92 -6.02 -36.57
C ILE A 245 18.79 -7.43 -37.13
N ALA A 246 18.57 -8.42 -36.27
CA ALA A 246 18.40 -9.81 -36.66
C ALA A 246 17.28 -9.99 -37.70
N ARG A 247 16.14 -9.30 -37.51
CA ARG A 247 15.03 -9.29 -38.48
C ARG A 247 15.37 -8.59 -39.78
N ALA A 248 16.11 -7.47 -39.72
CA ALA A 248 16.47 -6.71 -40.90
C ALA A 248 17.47 -7.44 -41.80
N TYR A 249 18.39 -8.23 -41.23
CA TYR A 249 19.44 -8.94 -41.93
C TYR A 249 19.20 -10.45 -42.04
N GLU A 250 18.00 -10.94 -41.64
CA GLU A 250 17.66 -12.37 -41.59
C GLU A 250 18.70 -13.22 -40.82
N ALA A 251 19.29 -12.61 -39.77
CA ALA A 251 20.36 -13.22 -38.97
C ALA A 251 19.79 -13.78 -37.63
N ASN A 252 20.66 -14.50 -36.89
CA ASN A 252 20.30 -14.96 -35.57
C ASN A 252 20.49 -13.81 -34.56
N VAL A 253 19.56 -13.69 -33.57
CA VAL A 253 19.63 -12.66 -32.52
C VAL A 253 20.92 -12.75 -31.71
N PHE A 254 21.44 -13.97 -31.46
CA PHE A 254 22.70 -14.18 -30.73
C PHE A 254 23.91 -13.67 -31.49
N ASP A 255 23.87 -13.71 -32.81
CA ASP A 255 24.95 -13.18 -33.68
C ASP A 255 24.84 -11.66 -33.83
N ALA A 256 23.60 -11.13 -33.82
CA ALA A 256 23.33 -9.70 -33.90
C ALA A 256 23.67 -8.95 -32.59
N PHE A 257 23.52 -9.58 -31.43
CA PHE A 257 23.72 -8.95 -30.13
C PHE A 257 25.09 -8.30 -29.90
N PRO A 258 26.23 -8.98 -30.16
CA PRO A 258 27.55 -8.38 -29.97
C PRO A 258 27.86 -7.24 -30.95
N VAL A 259 27.25 -7.24 -32.13
CA VAL A 259 27.52 -6.26 -33.18
C VAL A 259 26.55 -5.06 -33.20
N VAL A 260 25.60 -5.00 -32.27
CA VAL A 260 24.63 -3.91 -32.20
C VAL A 260 25.28 -2.54 -32.29
N ASN A 261 26.31 -2.29 -31.46
CA ASN A 261 26.97 -0.99 -31.41
C ASN A 261 27.70 -0.64 -32.72
N GLU A 262 28.26 -1.62 -33.40
CA GLU A 262 28.95 -1.43 -34.70
C GLU A 262 27.93 -1.14 -35.81
N VAL A 263 26.85 -1.89 -35.87
CA VAL A 263 25.78 -1.69 -36.87
C VAL A 263 25.08 -0.35 -36.67
N VAL A 264 24.76 0.02 -35.41
CA VAL A 264 24.14 1.31 -35.07
C VAL A 264 25.06 2.47 -35.47
N LYS A 265 26.40 2.33 -35.25
CA LYS A 265 27.35 3.36 -35.61
C LYS A 265 27.54 3.46 -37.13
N ALA A 266 27.67 2.31 -37.82
CA ALA A 266 27.85 2.24 -39.27
C ALA A 266 26.66 2.83 -40.05
N ASN A 267 25.46 2.71 -39.51
CA ASN A 267 24.22 3.26 -40.11
C ASN A 267 23.83 4.65 -39.57
N GLU A 268 24.70 5.33 -38.84
CA GLU A 268 24.45 6.67 -38.25
C GLU A 268 23.22 6.74 -37.32
N LEU A 269 22.85 5.61 -36.71
CA LEU A 269 21.66 5.50 -35.84
C LEU A 269 21.93 5.79 -34.35
N LEU A 270 23.15 6.23 -34.00
CA LEU A 270 23.52 6.56 -32.61
C LEU A 270 22.56 7.53 -31.92
N PRO A 271 22.06 8.62 -32.57
CA PRO A 271 21.12 9.50 -31.90
C PRO A 271 19.80 8.82 -31.55
N VAL A 272 19.32 7.91 -32.42
CA VAL A 272 18.09 7.14 -32.20
C VAL A 272 18.30 6.13 -31.08
N TYR A 273 19.45 5.46 -31.07
CA TYR A 273 19.82 4.50 -30.03
C TYR A 273 19.82 5.15 -28.63
N TYR A 274 20.52 6.28 -28.47
CA TYR A 274 20.59 6.96 -27.18
C TYR A 274 19.26 7.61 -26.77
N ARG A 275 18.48 8.09 -27.73
CA ARG A 275 17.11 8.56 -27.45
C ARG A 275 16.24 7.46 -26.90
N ASN A 276 16.25 6.28 -27.51
CA ASN A 276 15.47 5.13 -27.06
C ASN A 276 15.94 4.64 -25.67
N LEU A 277 17.25 4.54 -25.47
CA LEU A 277 17.84 4.19 -24.18
C LEU A 277 17.41 5.19 -23.09
N GLY A 278 17.45 6.49 -23.38
CA GLY A 278 16.99 7.53 -22.47
C GLY A 278 15.48 7.41 -22.13
N LEU A 279 14.65 7.09 -23.12
CA LEU A 279 13.23 6.86 -22.92
C LEU A 279 12.96 5.62 -22.06
N TYR A 280 13.72 4.53 -22.25
CA TYR A 280 13.62 3.33 -21.40
C TYR A 280 14.02 3.63 -19.96
N TYR A 281 15.11 4.38 -19.73
CA TYR A 281 15.48 4.78 -18.37
C TYR A 281 14.42 5.70 -17.73
N LEU A 282 13.88 6.64 -18.48
CA LEU A 282 12.81 7.52 -17.99
C LEU A 282 11.57 6.70 -17.61
N ALA A 283 11.14 5.78 -18.47
CA ALA A 283 10.01 4.90 -18.20
C ALA A 283 10.25 4.01 -16.97
N THR A 284 11.48 3.46 -16.83
CA THR A 284 11.87 2.66 -15.67
C THR A 284 11.85 3.48 -14.38
N LEU A 285 12.37 4.71 -14.40
CA LEU A 285 12.33 5.60 -13.24
C LEU A 285 10.90 5.93 -12.82
N ILE A 286 10.05 6.32 -13.77
CA ILE A 286 8.65 6.68 -13.48
C ILE A 286 7.87 5.49 -12.93
N GLY A 287 8.10 4.28 -13.44
CA GLY A 287 7.40 3.08 -13.00
C GLY A 287 7.96 2.44 -11.73
N ALA A 288 9.28 2.36 -11.60
CA ALA A 288 9.94 1.64 -10.51
C ALA A 288 10.02 2.44 -9.21
N ILE A 289 10.31 3.75 -9.25
CA ILE A 289 10.50 4.56 -8.04
C ILE A 289 9.28 4.55 -7.13
N PRO A 290 8.05 4.83 -7.61
CA PRO A 290 6.86 4.77 -6.77
C PRO A 290 6.64 3.39 -6.15
N THR A 291 6.95 2.32 -6.91
CA THR A 291 6.82 0.94 -6.45
C THR A 291 7.78 0.64 -5.30
N LEU A 292 9.05 0.99 -5.45
CA LEU A 292 10.07 0.76 -4.43
C LEU A 292 9.81 1.56 -3.16
N ILE A 293 9.45 2.84 -3.30
CA ILE A 293 9.07 3.69 -2.17
C ILE A 293 7.82 3.15 -1.49
N GLY A 294 6.83 2.69 -2.26
CA GLY A 294 5.61 2.08 -1.74
C GLY A 294 5.89 0.82 -0.92
N LEU A 295 6.80 -0.04 -1.37
CA LEU A 295 7.21 -1.24 -0.63
C LEU A 295 7.91 -0.92 0.68
N LEU A 296 8.84 0.05 0.69
CA LEU A 296 9.51 0.49 1.91
C LEU A 296 8.53 1.13 2.92
N LYS A 297 7.67 2.03 2.46
CA LYS A 297 6.65 2.65 3.31
C LYS A 297 5.66 1.63 3.87
N HIS A 298 5.26 0.66 3.07
CA HIS A 298 4.37 -0.40 3.54
C HIS A 298 4.98 -1.20 4.68
N GLN A 299 6.26 -1.54 4.59
CA GLN A 299 6.96 -2.23 5.68
C GLN A 299 7.05 -1.36 6.94
N GLN A 300 7.32 -0.07 6.81
CA GLN A 300 7.32 0.86 7.95
C GLN A 300 5.93 0.99 8.59
N LEU A 301 4.86 1.09 7.79
CA LEU A 301 3.50 1.20 8.31
C LEU A 301 3.04 -0.05 9.07
N LEU A 302 3.56 -1.24 8.73
CA LEU A 302 3.27 -2.49 9.46
C LEU A 302 3.83 -2.50 10.89
N THR A 303 4.80 -1.63 11.20
CA THR A 303 5.44 -1.54 12.52
C THR A 303 4.85 -0.47 13.41
N VAL A 304 4.09 0.46 12.84
CA VAL A 304 3.53 1.59 13.57
C VAL A 304 2.17 1.21 14.16
N SER A 305 2.01 1.47 15.44
CA SER A 305 0.75 1.28 16.16
C SER A 305 0.48 2.47 17.07
N TYR A 306 -0.68 3.12 16.94
CA TYR A 306 -1.07 4.29 17.71
C TYR A 306 -2.60 4.43 17.80
N PRO A 307 -3.13 5.09 18.85
CA PRO A 307 -4.54 5.41 18.95
C PRO A 307 -4.91 6.51 17.95
N ILE A 308 -6.11 6.41 17.34
CA ILE A 308 -6.70 7.46 16.50
C ILE A 308 -7.80 8.15 17.30
N GLY A 309 -7.60 9.40 17.68
CA GLY A 309 -8.59 10.14 18.45
C GLY A 309 -7.99 11.35 19.15
N PRO A 310 -8.76 12.07 19.97
CA PRO A 310 -8.24 13.20 20.74
C PRO A 310 -7.14 12.81 21.73
N GLU A 311 -7.05 11.55 22.13
CA GLU A 311 -5.99 11.00 22.99
C GLU A 311 -4.69 10.66 22.24
N ALA A 312 -4.68 10.79 20.89
CA ALA A 312 -3.55 10.41 20.04
C ALA A 312 -2.30 11.29 20.19
N HIS A 313 -2.41 12.45 20.82
CA HIS A 313 -1.30 13.39 20.94
C HIS A 313 -0.25 12.99 21.99
N GLU A 314 -0.48 11.96 22.84
CA GLU A 314 0.45 11.60 23.92
C GLU A 314 1.30 10.35 23.67
N SER A 315 1.09 9.57 22.60
CA SER A 315 1.79 8.28 22.48
C SER A 315 2.07 7.76 21.07
N VAL A 316 2.62 8.58 20.17
CA VAL A 316 3.23 8.03 18.96
C VAL A 316 4.59 7.45 19.31
N VAL A 317 4.65 6.15 19.58
CA VAL A 317 5.93 5.46 19.78
C VAL A 317 6.40 4.94 18.43
N TYR A 318 7.32 5.68 17.81
CA TYR A 318 8.11 5.14 16.72
C TYR A 318 9.05 4.09 17.30
N VAL A 319 9.07 2.91 16.72
CA VAL A 319 10.14 1.94 17.00
C VAL A 319 11.37 2.45 16.26
N SER A 320 12.19 3.27 16.92
CA SER A 320 13.51 3.63 16.43
C SER A 320 14.41 2.40 16.52
N SER A 321 15.08 2.07 15.43
CA SER A 321 16.17 1.11 15.39
C SER A 321 17.47 1.80 15.82
N ASP A 322 17.45 2.50 16.95
CA ASP A 322 18.66 3.08 17.53
C ASP A 322 19.31 2.03 18.43
N ASP A 323 20.07 1.15 17.80
CA ASP A 323 21.16 0.41 18.43
C ASP A 323 22.48 1.10 17.98
N ASP A 324 22.64 2.35 18.37
CA ASP A 324 23.96 2.95 18.50
C ASP A 324 24.54 2.48 19.86
N THR A 325 25.17 1.33 19.83
CA THR A 325 26.08 0.91 20.87
C THR A 325 27.28 1.84 20.82
N ASP A 326 27.21 2.91 21.58
CA ASP A 326 28.40 3.62 22.07
C ASP A 326 29.21 2.64 22.92
N SER A 327 30.21 2.06 22.29
CA SER A 327 31.31 1.45 23.00
C SER A 327 32.20 2.59 23.50
N GLU A 328 31.94 3.05 24.73
CA GLU A 328 32.94 3.77 25.50
C GLU A 328 34.05 2.77 25.84
N ASP A 329 35.15 2.89 25.15
CA ASP A 329 36.44 2.36 25.56
C ASP A 329 36.99 3.33 26.64
N ASP A 330 36.91 2.90 27.90
CA ASP A 330 37.70 3.43 28.96
C ASP A 330 38.92 2.54 29.21
N GLU A 331 40.13 3.15 29.06
CA GLU A 331 41.47 2.79 29.52
C GLU A 331 42.11 1.46 29.05
#